data_5456330a32160db4e7fd7d90a3806d4e
#
_entry.id   5456330a32160db4e7fd7d90a3806d4e
#
_cell.length_a   1.000
_cell.length_b   1.000
_cell.length_c   1.000
_cell.angle_alpha   90.00
_cell.angle_beta   90.00
_cell.angle_gamma   90.00
#
_symmetry.space_group_name_H-M   'P 1'
#
loop_
_entity.id
_entity.type
_entity.pdbx_description
1 polymer ?
#
loop_
_entity_poly.entity_id
_entity_poly.type
_entity_poly.pdbx_seq_one_letter_code
_entity_poly.pdbx_strand_id
1 'polypeptide(L)'
;SLSTLYHIRGNMEELLSAKVWLASGANIIIESLETMTVIDVNSGKNQSRKEDTFFAINLEAAREIARQLRLRNISGMIIVDFINLKSQEQKDQLVQCIRQELKKDTVPANFIDITKLGLVELTRKKVYKSLREILQ
;
A
#
# COMPACT_ATOMS: atom_id res chain seq x y z
N SER A 1 -11.46 -17.94 -25.96
CA SER A 1 -10.60 -19.12 -25.89
C SER A 1 -10.16 -19.41 -24.46
N LEU A 2 -9.79 -20.64 -24.20
CA LEU A 2 -9.26 -21.06 -22.89
C LEU A 2 -8.03 -20.25 -22.49
N SER A 3 -7.15 -19.98 -23.44
CA SER A 3 -5.95 -19.17 -23.22
C SER A 3 -6.30 -17.77 -22.71
N THR A 4 -7.29 -17.13 -23.32
CA THR A 4 -7.77 -15.81 -22.91
C THR A 4 -8.40 -15.84 -21.51
N LEU A 5 -9.20 -16.88 -21.23
CA LEU A 5 -9.81 -17.06 -19.91
C LEU A 5 -8.77 -17.22 -18.81
N TYR A 6 -7.74 -18.03 -19.04
CA TYR A 6 -6.66 -18.22 -18.08
C TYR A 6 -5.90 -16.92 -17.84
N HIS A 7 -5.65 -16.15 -18.90
CA HIS A 7 -4.94 -14.89 -18.79
C HIS A 7 -5.75 -13.87 -17.96
N ILE A 8 -7.05 -13.76 -18.24
CA ILE A 8 -7.95 -12.86 -17.50
C ILE A 8 -8.04 -13.27 -16.02
N ARG A 9 -8.17 -14.56 -15.75
CA ARG A 9 -8.23 -15.10 -14.40
C ARG A 9 -6.93 -14.81 -13.64
N GLY A 10 -5.78 -15.02 -14.29
CA GLY A 10 -4.48 -14.74 -13.70
C GLY A 10 -4.33 -13.26 -13.32
N ASN A 11 -4.77 -12.35 -14.21
CA ASN A 11 -4.73 -10.91 -13.91
C ASN A 11 -5.65 -10.54 -12.76
N MET A 12 -6.84 -11.15 -12.69
CA MET A 12 -7.77 -10.90 -11.58
C MET A 12 -7.21 -11.43 -10.25
N GLU A 13 -6.59 -12.60 -10.27
CA GLU A 13 -5.97 -13.16 -9.07
C GLU A 13 -4.83 -12.26 -8.58
N GLU A 14 -4.02 -11.74 -9.49
CA GLU A 14 -2.96 -10.79 -9.14
C GLU A 14 -3.51 -9.53 -8.50
N LEU A 15 -4.57 -8.94 -9.06
CA LEU A 15 -5.22 -7.75 -8.53
C LEU A 15 -5.87 -7.99 -7.16
N LEU A 16 -6.36 -9.21 -6.92
CA LEU A 16 -7.04 -9.57 -5.68
C LEU A 16 -6.08 -10.20 -4.67
N SER A 17 -4.83 -10.47 -5.06
CA SER A 17 -3.85 -11.07 -4.16
C SER A 17 -3.57 -10.15 -2.98
N ALA A 18 -3.54 -10.74 -1.77
CA ALA A 18 -3.13 -10.02 -0.57
C ALA A 18 -1.67 -9.59 -0.65
N LYS A 19 -0.82 -10.41 -1.25
CA LYS A 19 0.62 -10.15 -1.35
C LYS A 19 0.96 -9.47 -2.68
N VAL A 20 1.67 -8.36 -2.61
CA VAL A 20 2.19 -7.62 -3.76
C VAL A 20 3.71 -7.58 -3.64
N TRP A 21 4.40 -8.14 -4.65
CA TRP A 21 5.87 -8.14 -4.69
C TRP A 21 6.38 -6.80 -5.20
N LEU A 22 7.46 -6.33 -4.58
CA LEU A 22 8.17 -5.11 -4.99
C LEU A 22 9.40 -5.49 -5.82
N ALA A 23 9.89 -4.54 -6.61
CA ALA A 23 11.04 -4.78 -7.49
C ALA A 23 12.29 -5.22 -6.74
N SER A 24 12.47 -4.74 -5.52
CA SER A 24 13.62 -5.08 -4.66
C SER A 24 13.59 -6.52 -4.13
N GLY A 25 12.49 -7.24 -4.29
CA GLY A 25 12.28 -8.55 -3.67
C GLY A 25 11.58 -8.49 -2.31
N ALA A 26 11.31 -7.29 -1.82
CA ALA A 26 10.43 -7.09 -0.67
C ALA A 26 8.98 -7.29 -1.10
N ASN A 27 8.04 -7.23 -0.16
CA ASN A 27 6.62 -7.32 -0.49
C ASN A 27 5.77 -6.55 0.51
N ILE A 28 4.54 -6.29 0.12
CA ILE A 28 3.51 -5.78 1.01
C ILE A 28 2.36 -6.78 1.04
N ILE A 29 1.70 -6.89 2.19
CA ILE A 29 0.53 -7.74 2.35
C ILE A 29 -0.64 -6.85 2.72
N ILE A 30 -1.71 -6.90 1.93
CA ILE A 30 -2.89 -6.06 2.09
C ILE A 30 -4.05 -6.94 2.55
N GLU A 31 -4.60 -6.63 3.71
CA GLU A 31 -5.77 -7.33 4.25
C GLU A 31 -6.90 -6.33 4.49
N SER A 32 -8.00 -6.52 3.77
CA SER A 32 -9.19 -5.71 3.97
C SER A 32 -10.09 -6.37 5.00
N LEU A 33 -10.25 -5.70 6.14
CA LEU A 33 -11.16 -6.10 7.19
C LEU A 33 -12.48 -5.33 7.04
N GLU A 34 -13.47 -5.68 7.84
CA GLU A 34 -14.78 -5.04 7.74
C GLU A 34 -14.72 -3.52 7.96
N THR A 35 -13.91 -3.08 8.93
CA THR A 35 -13.86 -1.68 9.36
C THR A 35 -12.60 -0.94 8.95
N MET A 36 -11.58 -1.64 8.44
CA MET A 36 -10.30 -1.02 8.08
C MET A 36 -9.51 -1.93 7.14
N THR A 37 -8.47 -1.37 6.54
CA THR A 37 -7.48 -2.12 5.77
C THR A 37 -6.16 -2.10 6.53
N VAL A 38 -5.51 -3.24 6.61
CA VAL A 38 -4.21 -3.40 7.27
C VAL A 38 -3.18 -3.80 6.23
N ILE A 39 -2.04 -3.13 6.21
CA ILE A 39 -0.97 -3.39 5.27
C ILE A 39 0.32 -3.63 6.04
N ASP A 40 0.98 -4.75 5.75
CA ASP A 40 2.26 -5.11 6.34
C ASP A 40 3.35 -5.04 5.28
N VAL A 41 4.50 -4.46 5.65
CA VAL A 41 5.68 -4.33 4.77
C VAL A 41 6.73 -5.32 5.24
N ASN A 42 7.16 -6.20 4.32
CA ASN A 42 8.13 -7.25 4.62
C ASN A 42 9.36 -7.12 3.73
N SER A 43 10.53 -7.41 4.29
CA SER A 43 11.77 -7.43 3.51
C SER A 43 11.77 -8.58 2.48
N GLY A 44 10.93 -9.59 2.69
CA GLY A 44 10.73 -10.66 1.73
C GLY A 44 12.00 -11.42 1.40
N LYS A 45 12.33 -11.47 0.10
CA LYS A 45 13.54 -12.13 -0.41
C LYS A 45 14.80 -11.31 -0.22
N ASN A 46 14.68 -10.04 0.18
CA ASN A 46 15.84 -9.20 0.45
C ASN A 46 16.41 -9.58 1.82
N GLN A 47 17.62 -10.09 1.84
CA GLN A 47 18.24 -10.58 3.05
C GLN A 47 19.15 -9.56 3.77
N SER A 48 19.32 -8.38 3.18
CA SER A 48 20.08 -7.31 3.83
C SER A 48 19.34 -6.82 5.07
N ARG A 49 20.10 -6.59 6.15
CA ARG A 49 19.57 -6.06 7.41
C ARG A 49 20.09 -4.65 7.71
N LYS A 50 20.66 -4.00 6.70
CA LYS A 50 21.17 -2.64 6.85
C LYS A 50 20.00 -1.65 6.94
N GLU A 51 20.17 -0.64 7.78
CA GLU A 51 19.17 0.39 8.01
C GLU A 51 18.78 1.11 6.72
N ASP A 52 19.77 1.45 5.88
CA ASP A 52 19.50 2.12 4.61
C ASP A 52 18.70 1.24 3.65
N THR A 53 18.90 -0.08 3.72
CA THR A 53 18.09 -1.02 2.93
C THR A 53 16.64 -1.01 3.39
N PHE A 54 16.40 -1.02 4.70
CA PHE A 54 15.06 -0.94 5.27
C PHE A 54 14.36 0.36 4.88
N PHE A 55 15.11 1.46 4.93
CA PHE A 55 14.59 2.75 4.51
C PHE A 55 14.18 2.74 3.02
N ALA A 56 15.04 2.22 2.16
CA ALA A 56 14.75 2.11 0.72
C ALA A 56 13.52 1.24 0.46
N ILE A 57 13.37 0.12 1.17
CA ILE A 57 12.18 -0.74 1.07
C ILE A 57 10.93 0.01 1.49
N ASN A 58 10.99 0.74 2.60
CA ASN A 58 9.84 1.51 3.08
C ASN A 58 9.42 2.58 2.08
N LEU A 59 10.37 3.27 1.44
CA LEU A 59 10.05 4.26 0.40
C LEU A 59 9.39 3.60 -0.81
N GLU A 60 9.92 2.47 -1.24
CA GLU A 60 9.35 1.69 -2.34
C GLU A 60 7.93 1.23 -1.97
N ALA A 61 7.77 0.72 -0.76
CA ALA A 61 6.47 0.27 -0.26
C ALA A 61 5.47 1.42 -0.20
N ALA A 62 5.88 2.61 0.25
CA ALA A 62 5.00 3.78 0.32
C ALA A 62 4.43 4.13 -1.06
N ARG A 63 5.25 4.09 -2.09
CA ARG A 63 4.81 4.35 -3.47
C ARG A 63 3.83 3.29 -3.95
N GLU A 64 4.13 2.03 -3.70
CA GLU A 64 3.25 0.93 -4.13
C GLU A 64 1.95 0.90 -3.33
N ILE A 65 1.99 1.20 -2.04
CA ILE A 65 0.78 1.29 -1.22
C ILE A 65 -0.15 2.37 -1.78
N ALA A 66 0.36 3.56 -2.06
CA ALA A 66 -0.45 4.64 -2.62
C ALA A 66 -1.09 4.21 -3.95
N ARG A 67 -0.33 3.52 -4.80
CA ARG A 67 -0.82 2.99 -6.06
C ARG A 67 -1.93 1.94 -5.84
N GLN A 68 -1.73 1.03 -4.90
CA GLN A 68 -2.70 -0.03 -4.58
C GLN A 68 -4.01 0.55 -3.99
N LEU A 69 -3.92 1.60 -3.19
CA LEU A 69 -5.12 2.27 -2.68
C LEU A 69 -6.00 2.76 -3.83
N ARG A 70 -5.39 3.33 -4.86
CA ARG A 70 -6.11 3.79 -6.06
C ARG A 70 -6.63 2.62 -6.89
N LEU A 71 -5.76 1.66 -7.18
CA LEU A 71 -6.05 0.53 -8.05
C LEU A 71 -7.20 -0.31 -7.51
N ARG A 72 -7.22 -0.54 -6.20
CA ARG A 72 -8.24 -1.36 -5.53
C ARG A 72 -9.40 -0.52 -4.99
N ASN A 73 -9.33 0.79 -5.12
CA ASN A 73 -10.32 1.73 -4.56
C ASN A 73 -10.55 1.48 -3.06
N ILE A 74 -9.45 1.35 -2.31
CA ILE A 74 -9.51 1.16 -0.86
C ILE A 74 -9.92 2.48 -0.22
N SER A 75 -10.88 2.42 0.71
CA SER A 75 -11.39 3.61 1.39
C SER A 75 -11.46 3.40 2.90
N GLY A 76 -11.63 4.50 3.61
CA GLY A 76 -11.73 4.48 5.05
C GLY A 76 -10.37 4.50 5.72
N MET A 77 -10.28 3.85 6.89
CA MET A 77 -9.06 3.81 7.69
C MET A 77 -8.09 2.75 7.14
N ILE A 78 -6.83 3.12 7.02
CA ILE A 78 -5.77 2.24 6.57
C ILE A 78 -4.63 2.30 7.59
N ILE A 79 -4.20 1.15 8.08
CA ILE A 79 -3.07 1.02 9.00
C ILE A 79 -1.92 0.33 8.26
N VAL A 80 -0.75 0.95 8.27
CA VAL A 80 0.44 0.39 7.62
C VAL A 80 1.53 0.12 8.64
N ASP A 81 2.02 -1.10 8.64
CA ASP A 81 3.15 -1.52 9.46
C ASP A 81 4.41 -1.55 8.59
N PHE A 82 5.14 -0.43 8.55
CA PHE A 82 6.42 -0.33 7.87
C PHE A 82 7.52 -1.02 8.66
N ILE A 83 8.61 -1.36 8.00
CA ILE A 83 9.79 -1.89 8.68
C ILE A 83 10.31 -0.80 9.65
N ASN A 84 10.57 -1.20 10.89
CA ASN A 84 10.98 -0.25 11.92
C ASN A 84 12.31 0.42 11.56
N LEU A 85 12.34 1.74 11.64
CA LEU A 85 13.53 2.57 11.39
C LEU A 85 14.00 3.17 12.71
N LYS A 86 15.30 3.23 12.89
CA LYS A 86 15.91 3.83 14.10
C LYS A 86 16.13 5.33 13.94
N SER A 87 16.44 5.78 12.73
CA SER A 87 16.75 7.18 12.45
C SER A 87 15.47 8.02 12.39
N GLN A 88 15.38 9.06 13.21
CA GLN A 88 14.26 10.00 13.17
C GLN A 88 14.21 10.73 11.83
N GLU A 89 15.36 11.07 11.28
CA GLU A 89 15.45 11.72 9.97
C GLU A 89 14.83 10.84 8.87
N GLN A 90 15.13 9.54 8.87
CA GLN A 90 14.56 8.61 7.89
C GLN A 90 13.06 8.42 8.11
N LYS A 91 12.60 8.40 9.36
CA LYS A 91 11.16 8.37 9.65
C LYS A 91 10.46 9.59 9.08
N ASP A 92 11.04 10.77 9.27
CA ASP A 92 10.47 12.03 8.75
C ASP A 92 10.45 12.03 7.23
N GLN A 93 11.50 11.55 6.59
CA GLN A 93 11.57 11.44 5.13
C GLN A 93 10.54 10.44 4.61
N LEU A 94 10.31 9.33 5.32
CA LEU A 94 9.27 8.37 4.95
C LEU A 94 7.88 9.03 5.00
N VAL A 95 7.58 9.77 6.05
CA VAL A 95 6.31 10.50 6.16
C VAL A 95 6.14 11.49 5.00
N GLN A 96 7.21 12.21 4.64
CA GLN A 96 7.16 13.11 3.49
C GLN A 96 6.87 12.38 2.20
N CYS A 97 7.50 11.23 1.99
CA CYS A 97 7.26 10.37 0.83
C CYS A 97 5.79 9.93 0.79
N ILE A 98 5.26 9.46 1.91
CA ILE A 98 3.86 9.05 2.02
C ILE A 98 2.93 10.21 1.63
N ARG A 99 3.14 11.38 2.20
CA ARG A 99 2.32 12.57 1.90
C ARG A 99 2.36 12.92 0.42
N GLN A 100 3.55 12.89 -0.20
CA GLN A 100 3.72 13.22 -1.62
C GLN A 100 3.01 12.20 -2.51
N GLU A 101 3.13 10.91 -2.17
CA GLU A 101 2.50 9.85 -2.97
C GLU A 101 0.98 9.88 -2.84
N LEU A 102 0.45 10.18 -1.66
CA LEU A 102 -0.99 10.31 -1.47
C LEU A 102 -1.58 11.50 -2.22
N LYS A 103 -0.82 12.56 -2.42
CA LYS A 103 -1.26 13.75 -3.18
C LYS A 103 -1.47 13.47 -4.66
N LYS A 104 -0.89 12.40 -5.20
CA LYS A 104 -1.09 12.00 -6.61
C LYS A 104 -2.47 11.43 -6.85
N ASP A 105 -3.20 11.11 -5.79
CA ASP A 105 -4.53 10.53 -5.86
C ASP A 105 -5.56 11.62 -6.17
N THR A 106 -6.48 11.32 -7.11
CA THR A 106 -7.60 12.21 -7.41
C THR A 106 -8.66 12.17 -6.31
N VAL A 107 -8.67 11.11 -5.52
CA VAL A 107 -9.53 10.97 -4.33
C VAL A 107 -8.74 11.45 -3.12
N PRO A 108 -9.33 12.27 -2.24
CA PRO A 108 -8.63 12.73 -1.05
C PRO A 108 -8.12 11.57 -0.20
N ALA A 109 -6.82 11.55 0.02
CA ALA A 109 -6.13 10.57 0.83
C ALA A 109 -5.12 11.30 1.71
N ASN A 110 -5.06 10.96 2.99
CA ASN A 110 -4.32 11.73 3.97
C ASN A 110 -3.50 10.84 4.90
N PHE A 111 -2.30 11.32 5.22
CA PHE A 111 -1.54 10.83 6.35
C PHE A 111 -2.14 11.46 7.62
N ILE A 112 -2.47 10.64 8.61
CA ILE A 112 -3.08 11.10 9.85
C ILE A 112 -2.04 11.19 10.97
N ASP A 113 -1.41 10.07 11.32
CA ASP A 113 -0.47 10.03 12.44
C ASP A 113 0.34 8.73 12.43
N ILE A 114 1.31 8.66 13.35
CA ILE A 114 2.01 7.43 13.71
C ILE A 114 1.63 7.09 15.14
N THR A 115 1.17 5.86 15.36
CA THR A 115 0.79 5.41 16.70
C THR A 115 2.02 5.22 17.60
N LYS A 116 1.79 5.05 18.90
CA LYS A 116 2.87 4.75 19.86
C LYS A 116 3.60 3.47 19.54
N LEU A 117 2.95 2.54 18.85
CA LEU A 117 3.57 1.27 18.43
C LEU A 117 4.28 1.38 17.09
N GLY A 118 4.29 2.55 16.46
CA GLY A 118 4.96 2.79 15.19
C GLY A 118 4.13 2.48 13.95
N LEU A 119 2.83 2.27 14.09
CA LEU A 119 1.94 2.02 12.97
C LEU A 119 1.52 3.35 12.33
N VAL A 120 1.55 3.40 11.00
CA VAL A 120 1.14 4.58 10.23
C VAL A 120 -0.35 4.53 9.97
N GLU A 121 -1.05 5.61 10.30
CA GLU A 121 -2.48 5.75 10.08
C GLU A 121 -2.73 6.63 8.86
N LEU A 122 -3.49 6.10 7.91
CA LEU A 122 -3.92 6.81 6.71
C LEU A 122 -5.44 6.77 6.61
N THR A 123 -5.99 7.70 5.84
CA THR A 123 -7.40 7.64 5.44
C THR A 123 -7.51 7.92 3.95
N ARG A 124 -8.51 7.35 3.33
CA ARG A 124 -8.87 7.66 1.94
C ARG A 124 -10.38 7.76 1.85
N LYS A 125 -10.85 8.84 1.22
CA LYS A 125 -12.28 9.13 1.13
C LYS A 125 -12.98 8.02 0.37
N LYS A 126 -14.17 7.63 0.85
CA LYS A 126 -15.01 6.67 0.16
C LYS A 126 -15.69 7.34 -1.03
N VAL A 127 -15.55 6.73 -2.20
CA VAL A 127 -16.18 7.20 -3.42
C VAL A 127 -17.14 6.12 -3.89
N TYR A 128 -18.40 6.50 -4.03
CA TYR A 128 -19.45 5.62 -4.58
C TYR A 128 -19.49 5.82 -6.09
N LYS A 129 -19.43 4.70 -6.83
CA LYS A 129 -19.67 4.75 -8.26
C LYS A 129 -21.17 4.88 -8.50
N SER A 130 -21.56 5.70 -9.49
CA SER A 130 -22.94 5.75 -9.93
C SER A 130 -23.35 4.39 -10.53
N LEU A 131 -24.63 4.10 -10.54
CA LEU A 131 -25.15 2.88 -11.15
C LEU A 131 -24.71 2.75 -12.61
N ARG A 132 -24.67 3.87 -13.32
CA ARG A 132 -24.23 3.93 -14.72
C ARG A 132 -22.78 3.48 -14.88
N GLU A 133 -21.89 3.93 -13.99
CA GLU A 133 -20.48 3.54 -14.00
C GLU A 133 -20.32 2.05 -13.69
N ILE A 134 -21.12 1.52 -12.79
CA ILE A 134 -21.08 0.11 -12.42
C ILE A 134 -21.51 -0.78 -13.60
N LEU A 135 -22.48 -0.33 -14.39
CA LEU A 135 -23.04 -1.09 -15.51
C LEU A 135 -22.19 -0.99 -16.80
N GLN A 136 -21.25 -0.09 -16.84
CA GLN A 136 -20.29 -0.01 -17.93
C GLN A 136 -19.11 -0.96 -17.69
#